data_b61ceb3034975019a23542dad320ce80
#
_entry.id   b61ceb3034975019a23542dad320ce80
#
_cell.length_a   1.000
_cell.length_b   1.000
_cell.length_c   1.000
_cell.angle_alpha   90.00
_cell.angle_beta   90.00
_cell.angle_gamma   90.00
#
_symmetry.space_group_name_H-M   'P 1'
#
loop_
_entity.id
_entity.type
_entity.pdbx_description
1 polymer ?
#
loop_
_entity_poly.entity_id
_entity_poly.type
_entity_poly.pdbx_seq_one_letter_code
_entity_poly.pdbx_strand_id
1 'polypeptide(L)'
;MSRVEVWLAVPVGDQRKHAHALLRRAAAAVLGIGPEGLAVAREPGGRPYVVSRPGAADRGSRPPVRVNVSVSHTRGLTAVAVCTGGDVGVDVEPARELPAVALARRWFAEEDVRWIEGHAPALRARALLWVWTHKEALGKAVGTGLAGGGRLRPVPLPASGLPPEPAGRPVTLREIFPGAGLTSAVPGGPEGYVLCVAGGPGTEGAPVSVTQVDG
;
A
#
# COMPACT_ATOMS: atom_id res chain seq x y z
N MET A 1 1.06 16.75 -10.72
CA MET A 1 -0.04 16.09 -10.00
C MET A 1 0.46 14.79 -9.43
N SER A 2 0.13 14.51 -8.17
CA SER A 2 0.48 13.23 -7.52
C SER A 2 -0.23 12.08 -8.21
N ARG A 3 0.47 10.96 -8.38
CA ARG A 3 -0.12 9.67 -8.84
C ARG A 3 0.52 8.53 -8.08
N VAL A 4 -0.20 7.44 -7.95
CA VAL A 4 0.28 6.21 -7.33
C VAL A 4 0.21 5.07 -8.34
N GLU A 5 1.35 4.44 -8.56
CA GLU A 5 1.47 3.23 -9.37
C GLU A 5 1.69 2.04 -8.46
N VAL A 6 0.81 1.06 -8.53
CA VAL A 6 0.93 -0.21 -7.80
C VAL A 6 1.28 -1.31 -8.79
N TRP A 7 2.37 -2.00 -8.51
CA TRP A 7 2.79 -3.16 -9.31
C TRP A 7 2.68 -4.43 -8.47
N LEU A 8 2.06 -5.44 -9.06
CA LEU A 8 1.82 -6.75 -8.46
C LEU A 8 2.55 -7.82 -9.26
N ALA A 9 3.24 -8.72 -8.57
CA ALA A 9 3.90 -9.86 -9.21
C ALA A 9 3.89 -11.10 -8.32
N VAL A 10 3.82 -12.26 -8.95
CA VAL A 10 4.10 -13.54 -8.26
C VAL A 10 5.59 -13.63 -8.02
N PRO A 11 6.05 -13.80 -6.76
CA PRO A 11 7.47 -13.83 -6.47
C PRO A 11 8.15 -15.09 -7.02
N VAL A 12 9.30 -14.92 -7.66
CA VAL A 12 10.15 -16.00 -8.14
C VAL A 12 11.44 -16.02 -7.31
N GLY A 13 11.77 -17.16 -6.75
CA GLY A 13 12.97 -17.33 -5.93
C GLY A 13 12.92 -16.60 -4.60
N ASP A 14 14.00 -15.89 -4.25
CA ASP A 14 14.09 -15.11 -3.01
C ASP A 14 13.14 -13.92 -3.03
N GLN A 15 12.12 -13.96 -2.19
CA GLN A 15 11.06 -12.96 -2.16
C GLN A 15 11.55 -11.53 -1.88
N ARG A 16 12.59 -11.37 -1.08
CA ARG A 16 13.15 -10.04 -0.78
C ARG A 16 13.89 -9.46 -1.98
N LYS A 17 14.68 -10.29 -2.67
CA LYS A 17 15.38 -9.89 -3.90
C LYS A 17 14.38 -9.56 -5.00
N HIS A 18 13.34 -10.39 -5.15
CA HIS A 18 12.26 -10.16 -6.10
C HIS A 18 11.54 -8.83 -5.82
N ALA A 19 11.16 -8.56 -4.57
CA ALA A 19 10.51 -7.31 -4.19
C ALA A 19 11.38 -6.08 -4.51
N HIS A 20 12.69 -6.16 -4.28
CA HIS A 20 13.63 -5.08 -4.63
C HIS A 20 13.75 -4.88 -6.14
N ALA A 21 13.75 -5.96 -6.93
CA ALA A 21 13.78 -5.88 -8.38
C ALA A 21 12.50 -5.26 -8.93
N LEU A 22 11.34 -5.71 -8.46
CA LEU A 22 10.04 -5.17 -8.82
C LEU A 22 9.92 -3.68 -8.48
N LEU A 23 10.40 -3.29 -7.29
CA LEU A 23 10.39 -1.91 -6.84
C LEU A 23 11.23 -1.00 -7.77
N ARG A 24 12.43 -1.45 -8.17
CA ARG A 24 13.28 -0.69 -9.10
C ARG A 24 12.65 -0.59 -10.48
N ARG A 25 12.03 -1.67 -10.98
CA ARG A 25 11.29 -1.65 -12.26
C ARG A 25 10.12 -0.67 -12.24
N ALA A 26 9.30 -0.71 -11.18
CA ALA A 26 8.17 0.21 -11.02
C ALA A 26 8.63 1.67 -10.94
N ALA A 27 9.65 1.97 -10.13
CA ALA A 27 10.21 3.32 -10.04
C ALA A 27 10.85 3.77 -11.36
N ALA A 28 11.51 2.88 -12.10
CA ALA A 28 12.08 3.14 -13.40
C ALA A 28 11.01 3.56 -14.41
N ALA A 29 9.90 2.85 -14.46
CA ALA A 29 8.76 3.17 -15.34
C ALA A 29 8.15 4.55 -14.99
N VAL A 30 8.03 4.85 -13.70
CA VAL A 30 7.49 6.14 -13.23
C VAL A 30 8.41 7.31 -13.56
N LEU A 31 9.73 7.12 -13.43
CA LEU A 31 10.74 8.17 -13.61
C LEU A 31 11.24 8.30 -15.05
N GLY A 32 10.99 7.32 -15.91
CA GLY A 32 11.58 7.27 -17.25
C GLY A 32 13.11 7.07 -17.23
N ILE A 33 13.64 6.39 -16.20
CA ILE A 33 15.08 6.14 -16.01
C ILE A 33 15.29 4.64 -15.97
N GLY A 34 16.35 4.14 -16.59
CA GLY A 34 16.68 2.72 -16.52
C GLY A 34 16.86 2.23 -15.06
N PRO A 35 16.44 0.99 -14.73
CA PRO A 35 16.50 0.49 -13.36
C PRO A 35 17.94 0.44 -12.78
N GLU A 36 18.95 0.35 -13.64
CA GLU A 36 20.38 0.44 -13.26
C GLU A 36 20.78 1.83 -12.76
N GLY A 37 20.08 2.88 -13.24
CA GLY A 37 20.23 4.26 -12.80
C GLY A 37 19.60 4.59 -11.46
N LEU A 38 18.97 3.61 -10.82
CA LEU A 38 18.24 3.79 -9.56
C LEU A 38 18.91 3.05 -8.40
N ALA A 39 18.79 3.64 -7.20
CA ALA A 39 19.18 3.02 -5.95
C ALA A 39 18.00 3.02 -4.97
N VAL A 40 17.83 1.92 -4.24
CA VAL A 40 16.90 1.84 -3.11
C VAL A 40 17.66 2.25 -1.86
N ALA A 41 17.17 3.25 -1.17
CA ALA A 41 17.68 3.72 0.11
C ALA A 41 16.61 3.62 1.19
N ARG A 42 16.97 3.89 2.44
CA ARG A 42 16.05 3.86 3.58
C ARG A 42 16.22 5.10 4.44
N GLU A 43 15.13 5.59 4.97
CA GLU A 43 15.12 6.59 6.02
C GLU A 43 15.61 5.99 7.35
N PRO A 44 15.99 6.81 8.33
CA PRO A 44 16.36 6.31 9.67
C PRO A 44 15.30 5.40 10.31
N GLY A 45 14.01 5.65 10.03
CA GLY A 45 12.86 4.82 10.45
C GLY A 45 12.66 3.54 9.64
N GLY A 46 13.53 3.24 8.66
CA GLY A 46 13.48 2.02 7.84
C GLY A 46 12.59 2.10 6.60
N ARG A 47 11.83 3.18 6.42
CA ARG A 47 10.97 3.37 5.23
C ARG A 47 11.82 3.45 3.97
N PRO A 48 11.54 2.63 2.93
CA PRO A 48 12.28 2.67 1.69
C PRO A 48 11.91 3.88 0.83
N TYR A 49 12.86 4.36 0.05
CA TYR A 49 12.66 5.27 -1.06
C TYR A 49 13.60 4.93 -2.20
N VAL A 50 13.28 5.40 -3.41
CA VAL A 50 14.15 5.24 -4.56
C VAL A 50 14.70 6.61 -4.95
N VAL A 51 15.98 6.62 -5.29
CA VAL A 51 16.69 7.82 -5.74
C VAL A 51 17.43 7.53 -7.04
N SER A 52 17.44 8.49 -7.96
CA SER A 52 18.29 8.39 -9.16
C SER A 52 19.75 8.55 -8.77
N ARG A 53 20.61 7.71 -9.36
CA ARG A 53 22.07 7.86 -9.23
C ARG A 53 22.54 9.13 -9.95
N PRO A 54 23.60 9.78 -9.49
CA PRO A 54 24.18 10.91 -10.20
C PRO A 54 24.47 10.54 -11.68
N GLY A 55 24.05 11.39 -12.61
CA GLY A 55 24.23 11.17 -14.04
C GLY A 55 23.25 10.20 -14.72
N ALA A 56 22.33 9.58 -14.00
CA ALA A 56 21.37 8.63 -14.58
C ALA A 56 20.14 9.32 -15.24
N ALA A 57 19.82 10.52 -14.81
CA ALA A 57 18.69 11.30 -15.32
C ALA A 57 19.20 12.46 -16.18
N ASP A 58 19.64 12.18 -17.39
CA ASP A 58 20.13 13.16 -18.34
C ASP A 58 21.55 13.72 -18.08
N ARG A 59 22.28 14.08 -19.15
CA ARG A 59 23.66 14.58 -19.11
C ARG A 59 23.81 16.01 -18.59
N GLY A 60 22.85 16.49 -17.81
CA GLY A 60 22.86 17.82 -17.19
C GLY A 60 22.77 17.74 -15.67
N SER A 61 23.27 18.77 -14.96
CA SER A 61 23.37 18.92 -13.50
C SER A 61 22.02 18.99 -12.77
N ARG A 62 21.11 18.02 -12.99
CA ARG A 62 19.85 17.95 -12.25
C ARG A 62 20.08 17.29 -10.88
N PRO A 63 19.44 17.79 -9.82
CA PRO A 63 19.50 17.13 -8.52
C PRO A 63 18.90 15.71 -8.62
N PRO A 64 19.37 14.76 -7.79
CA PRO A 64 18.82 13.42 -7.75
C PRO A 64 17.31 13.44 -7.56
N VAL A 65 16.57 12.74 -8.43
CA VAL A 65 15.11 12.60 -8.29
C VAL A 65 14.85 11.52 -7.24
N ARG A 66 14.00 11.86 -6.27
CA ARG A 66 13.53 10.92 -5.25
C ARG A 66 12.05 10.61 -5.47
N VAL A 67 11.68 9.35 -5.33
CA VAL A 67 10.28 8.90 -5.24
C VAL A 67 10.06 8.08 -3.97
N ASN A 68 8.92 8.27 -3.37
CA ASN A 68 8.50 7.49 -2.21
C ASN A 68 7.89 6.17 -2.68
N VAL A 69 8.21 5.12 -1.94
CA VAL A 69 7.82 3.77 -2.31
C VAL A 69 7.41 2.98 -1.08
N SER A 70 6.61 1.95 -1.32
CA SER A 70 6.22 0.99 -0.29
C SER A 70 6.21 -0.41 -0.87
N VAL A 71 6.43 -1.40 0.00
CA VAL A 71 6.45 -2.83 -0.35
C VAL A 71 5.59 -3.59 0.64
N SER A 72 4.78 -4.47 0.12
CA SER A 72 4.14 -5.56 0.88
C SER A 72 4.35 -6.87 0.15
N HIS A 73 4.51 -7.93 0.90
CA HIS A 73 4.64 -9.27 0.34
C HIS A 73 3.94 -10.27 1.25
N THR A 74 3.21 -11.15 0.64
CA THR A 74 2.55 -12.26 1.27
C THR A 74 2.82 -13.55 0.49
N ARG A 75 2.27 -14.67 0.93
CA ARG A 75 2.44 -15.93 0.19
C ARG A 75 1.80 -15.78 -1.19
N GLY A 76 2.61 -15.94 -2.23
CA GLY A 76 2.17 -15.93 -3.63
C GLY A 76 2.00 -14.56 -4.27
N LEU A 77 2.21 -13.45 -3.54
CA LEU A 77 2.10 -12.12 -4.13
C LEU A 77 3.06 -11.12 -3.48
N THR A 78 3.66 -10.30 -4.34
CA THR A 78 4.41 -9.10 -3.94
C THR A 78 3.70 -7.88 -4.52
N ALA A 79 3.46 -6.87 -3.68
CA ALA A 79 2.94 -5.57 -4.07
C ALA A 79 3.98 -4.49 -3.81
N VAL A 80 4.20 -3.62 -4.76
CA VAL A 80 4.99 -2.40 -4.59
C VAL A 80 4.15 -1.20 -5.00
N ALA A 81 4.28 -0.10 -4.28
CA ALA A 81 3.67 1.16 -4.65
C ALA A 81 4.75 2.23 -4.82
N VAL A 82 4.59 3.08 -5.83
CA VAL A 82 5.44 4.23 -6.14
C VAL A 82 4.58 5.47 -6.19
N CYS A 83 4.98 6.54 -5.50
CA CYS A 83 4.27 7.82 -5.49
C CYS A 83 5.22 8.97 -5.85
N THR A 84 4.79 9.83 -6.77
CA THR A 84 5.57 11.00 -7.21
C THR A 84 5.34 12.26 -6.37
N GLY A 85 4.32 12.28 -5.52
CA GLY A 85 3.88 13.54 -4.88
C GLY A 85 3.74 13.49 -3.37
N GLY A 86 4.06 12.36 -2.71
CA GLY A 86 3.89 12.25 -1.27
C GLY A 86 4.30 10.88 -0.75
N ASP A 87 4.15 10.68 0.53
CA ASP A 87 4.39 9.39 1.16
C ASP A 87 3.34 8.37 0.74
N VAL A 88 3.74 7.11 0.64
CA VAL A 88 2.87 6.03 0.19
C VAL A 88 3.09 4.78 1.03
N GLY A 89 2.01 4.06 1.28
CA GLY A 89 1.99 2.74 1.88
C GLY A 89 1.15 1.78 1.05
N VAL A 90 1.55 0.54 0.96
CA VAL A 90 0.77 -0.53 0.35
C VAL A 90 0.77 -1.74 1.27
N ASP A 91 -0.37 -2.40 1.35
CA ASP A 91 -0.47 -3.69 2.01
C ASP A 91 -1.38 -4.63 1.23
N VAL A 92 -1.02 -5.92 1.24
CA VAL A 92 -1.74 -6.99 0.55
C VAL A 92 -1.78 -8.24 1.40
N GLU A 93 -2.98 -8.79 1.58
CA GLU A 93 -3.23 -10.01 2.34
C GLU A 93 -4.06 -11.01 1.54
N PRO A 94 -3.74 -12.31 1.61
CA PRO A 94 -4.57 -13.33 0.98
C PRO A 94 -5.89 -13.47 1.75
N ALA A 95 -6.98 -13.52 1.02
CA ALA A 95 -8.28 -13.87 1.59
C ALA A 95 -8.23 -15.31 2.09
N ARG A 96 -8.49 -15.50 3.39
CA ARG A 96 -8.46 -16.80 4.06
C ARG A 96 -9.39 -16.82 5.26
N GLU A 97 -9.81 -17.99 5.66
CA GLU A 97 -10.52 -18.17 6.92
C GLU A 97 -9.64 -17.79 8.11
N LEU A 98 -10.20 -17.01 9.02
CA LEU A 98 -9.53 -16.49 10.22
C LEU A 98 -10.52 -16.43 11.39
N PRO A 99 -10.07 -16.63 12.64
CA PRO A 99 -10.88 -16.36 13.84
C PRO A 99 -11.01 -14.84 14.03
N ALA A 100 -11.71 -14.17 13.09
CA ALA A 100 -11.68 -12.74 12.87
C ALA A 100 -12.04 -11.94 14.14
N VAL A 101 -13.10 -12.32 14.82
CA VAL A 101 -13.56 -11.60 16.03
C VAL A 101 -12.54 -11.73 17.16
N ALA A 102 -11.97 -12.90 17.38
CA ALA A 102 -10.97 -13.11 18.43
C ALA A 102 -9.69 -12.31 18.15
N LEU A 103 -9.26 -12.26 16.89
CA LEU A 103 -8.10 -11.46 16.48
C LEU A 103 -8.38 -9.95 16.60
N ALA A 104 -9.57 -9.51 16.16
CA ALA A 104 -9.96 -8.11 16.26
C ALA A 104 -9.99 -7.62 17.72
N ARG A 105 -10.63 -8.37 18.61
CA ARG A 105 -10.69 -8.05 20.04
C ARG A 105 -9.30 -7.97 20.70
N ARG A 106 -8.34 -8.68 20.20
CA ARG A 106 -6.96 -8.68 20.71
C ARG A 106 -6.12 -7.50 20.21
N TRP A 107 -6.41 -7.00 19.00
CA TRP A 107 -5.48 -6.11 18.31
C TRP A 107 -6.02 -4.73 17.98
N PHE A 108 -7.33 -4.58 17.86
CA PHE A 108 -7.95 -3.39 17.30
C PHE A 108 -8.77 -2.59 18.30
N ALA A 109 -9.15 -1.38 17.91
CA ALA A 109 -10.04 -0.55 18.68
C ALA A 109 -11.47 -1.15 18.71
N GLU A 110 -12.24 -0.81 19.73
CA GLU A 110 -13.59 -1.32 19.92
C GLU A 110 -14.53 -1.03 18.74
N GLU A 111 -14.34 0.10 18.07
CA GLU A 111 -15.09 0.47 16.87
C GLU A 111 -14.83 -0.50 15.72
N ASP A 112 -13.57 -0.84 15.47
CA ASP A 112 -13.18 -1.84 14.46
C ASP A 112 -13.81 -3.20 14.77
N VAL A 113 -13.78 -3.60 16.07
CA VAL A 113 -14.35 -4.88 16.53
C VAL A 113 -15.84 -4.91 16.25
N ARG A 114 -16.58 -3.87 16.65
CA ARG A 114 -18.02 -3.76 16.41
C ARG A 114 -18.36 -3.82 14.93
N TRP A 115 -17.58 -3.13 14.11
CA TRP A 115 -17.79 -3.15 12.66
C TRP A 115 -17.57 -4.55 12.07
N ILE A 116 -16.52 -5.26 12.48
CA ILE A 116 -16.24 -6.64 12.04
C ILE A 116 -17.35 -7.59 12.50
N GLU A 117 -17.78 -7.49 13.76
CA GLU A 117 -18.85 -8.32 14.33
C GLU A 117 -20.21 -8.11 13.64
N GLY A 118 -20.46 -6.89 13.17
CA GLY A 118 -21.68 -6.52 12.45
C GLY A 118 -21.85 -7.21 11.09
N HIS A 119 -20.79 -7.82 10.54
CA HIS A 119 -20.88 -8.58 9.30
C HIS A 119 -21.37 -10.00 9.53
N ALA A 120 -22.01 -10.56 8.48
CA ALA A 120 -22.34 -11.98 8.46
C ALA A 120 -21.09 -12.84 8.73
N PRO A 121 -21.19 -13.97 9.45
CA PRO A 121 -20.03 -14.79 9.83
C PRO A 121 -19.06 -15.09 8.68
N ALA A 122 -19.57 -15.40 7.49
CA ALA A 122 -18.79 -15.69 6.29
C ALA A 122 -17.96 -14.48 5.78
N LEU A 123 -18.32 -13.24 6.16
CA LEU A 123 -17.65 -12.04 5.72
C LEU A 123 -16.68 -11.47 6.77
N ARG A 124 -16.71 -11.97 8.01
CA ARG A 124 -15.90 -11.41 9.11
C ARG A 124 -14.40 -11.50 8.89
N ALA A 125 -13.94 -12.60 8.29
CA ALA A 125 -12.52 -12.75 7.93
C ALA A 125 -12.08 -11.67 6.94
N ARG A 126 -12.89 -11.38 5.92
CA ARG A 126 -12.64 -10.32 4.96
C ARG A 126 -12.74 -8.93 5.59
N ALA A 127 -13.69 -8.71 6.50
CA ALA A 127 -13.79 -7.47 7.26
C ALA A 127 -12.55 -7.22 8.15
N LEU A 128 -12.04 -8.27 8.81
CA LEU A 128 -10.77 -8.19 9.55
C LEU A 128 -9.61 -7.79 8.63
N LEU A 129 -9.48 -8.45 7.47
CA LEU A 129 -8.42 -8.16 6.51
C LEU A 129 -8.54 -6.75 5.93
N TRP A 130 -9.76 -6.24 5.71
CA TRP A 130 -9.99 -4.84 5.34
C TRP A 130 -9.38 -3.88 6.36
N VAL A 131 -9.71 -4.04 7.64
CA VAL A 131 -9.16 -3.20 8.73
C VAL A 131 -7.65 -3.36 8.83
N TRP A 132 -7.16 -4.60 8.77
CA TRP A 132 -5.73 -4.90 8.87
C TRP A 132 -4.91 -4.23 7.76
N THR A 133 -5.29 -4.45 6.49
CA THR A 133 -4.55 -3.88 5.35
C THR A 133 -4.56 -2.35 5.35
N HIS A 134 -5.65 -1.72 5.79
CA HIS A 134 -5.69 -0.27 5.97
C HIS A 134 -4.69 0.20 7.04
N LYS A 135 -4.68 -0.44 8.20
CA LYS A 135 -3.76 -0.07 9.30
C LYS A 135 -2.30 -0.25 8.90
N GLU A 136 -1.98 -1.34 8.22
CA GLU A 136 -0.63 -1.60 7.70
C GLU A 136 -0.23 -0.61 6.61
N ALA A 137 -1.08 -0.36 5.61
CA ALA A 137 -0.80 0.59 4.56
C ALA A 137 -0.61 2.01 5.11
N LEU A 138 -1.49 2.47 5.99
CA LEU A 138 -1.37 3.76 6.68
C LEU A 138 -0.09 3.82 7.53
N GLY A 139 0.23 2.75 8.26
CA GLY A 139 1.44 2.65 9.05
C GLY A 139 2.72 2.78 8.22
N LYS A 140 2.72 2.15 7.04
CA LYS A 140 3.82 2.27 6.08
C LYS A 140 3.91 3.68 5.47
N ALA A 141 2.77 4.30 5.14
CA ALA A 141 2.74 5.67 4.62
C ALA A 141 3.32 6.68 5.61
N VAL A 142 3.00 6.56 6.92
CA VAL A 142 3.55 7.44 7.94
C VAL A 142 4.93 7.00 8.47
N GLY A 143 5.44 5.86 8.01
CA GLY A 143 6.78 5.37 8.39
C GLY A 143 6.90 4.76 9.78
N THR A 144 5.80 4.53 10.49
CA THR A 144 5.79 3.96 11.86
C THR A 144 5.33 2.49 11.90
N GLY A 145 4.84 1.97 10.79
CA GLY A 145 4.21 0.64 10.76
C GLY A 145 3.04 0.56 11.76
N LEU A 146 2.90 -0.58 12.41
CA LEU A 146 1.92 -0.78 13.49
C LEU A 146 2.46 -0.42 14.89
N ALA A 147 3.71 0.04 14.99
CA ALA A 147 4.29 0.49 16.25
C ALA A 147 3.59 1.77 16.78
N GLY A 148 3.79 2.10 18.06
CA GLY A 148 3.31 3.35 18.63
C GLY A 148 1.79 3.54 18.54
N GLY A 149 1.00 2.47 18.72
CA GLY A 149 -0.46 2.55 18.67
C GLY A 149 -1.07 2.41 17.27
N GLY A 150 -0.28 2.06 16.26
CA GLY A 150 -0.74 1.89 14.87
C GLY A 150 -1.91 0.90 14.71
N ARG A 151 -2.01 -0.10 15.61
CA ARG A 151 -3.15 -1.03 15.65
C ARG A 151 -4.47 -0.39 16.08
N LEU A 152 -4.41 0.71 16.82
CA LEU A 152 -5.57 1.48 17.25
C LEU A 152 -5.87 2.67 16.34
N ARG A 153 -5.05 2.89 15.30
CA ARG A 153 -5.26 3.97 14.32
C ARG A 153 -6.62 3.80 13.65
N PRO A 154 -7.43 4.87 13.60
CA PRO A 154 -8.69 4.84 12.87
C PRO A 154 -8.48 4.51 11.38
N VAL A 155 -9.43 3.78 10.81
CA VAL A 155 -9.48 3.44 9.39
C VAL A 155 -10.89 3.66 8.85
N PRO A 156 -11.09 3.79 7.53
CA PRO A 156 -12.43 3.90 6.96
C PRO A 156 -13.25 2.64 7.24
N LEU A 157 -14.37 2.83 7.93
CA LEU A 157 -15.34 1.77 8.23
C LEU A 157 -16.68 2.13 7.54
N PRO A 158 -16.89 1.70 6.28
CA PRO A 158 -18.09 2.04 5.53
C PRO A 158 -19.36 1.59 6.25
N ALA A 159 -20.32 2.51 6.47
CA ALA A 159 -21.58 2.21 7.15
C ALA A 159 -22.43 1.16 6.41
N SER A 160 -22.27 1.05 5.08
CA SER A 160 -22.91 0.05 4.24
C SER A 160 -22.26 -1.35 4.33
N GLY A 161 -21.27 -1.52 5.20
CA GLY A 161 -20.45 -2.74 5.27
C GLY A 161 -19.33 -2.77 4.23
N LEU A 162 -18.76 -3.96 4.00
CA LEU A 162 -17.69 -4.15 3.02
C LEU A 162 -18.12 -3.70 1.62
N PRO A 163 -17.38 -2.78 0.99
CA PRO A 163 -17.66 -2.42 -0.39
C PRO A 163 -17.50 -3.64 -1.31
N PRO A 164 -18.25 -3.67 -2.44
CA PRO A 164 -17.98 -4.64 -3.48
C PRO A 164 -16.55 -4.45 -4.00
N GLU A 165 -15.93 -5.53 -4.46
CA GLU A 165 -14.61 -5.43 -5.07
C GLU A 165 -14.65 -4.48 -6.27
N PRO A 166 -13.71 -3.54 -6.36
CA PRO A 166 -13.67 -2.62 -7.49
C PRO A 166 -13.30 -3.39 -8.75
N ALA A 167 -14.32 -3.72 -9.55
CA ALA A 167 -14.14 -4.40 -10.82
C ALA A 167 -13.53 -3.43 -11.85
N GLY A 168 -12.20 -3.34 -11.92
CA GLY A 168 -11.49 -2.61 -13.00
C GLY A 168 -11.76 -1.11 -13.08
N ARG A 169 -12.40 -0.49 -12.10
CA ARG A 169 -12.67 0.96 -12.08
C ARG A 169 -11.46 1.72 -11.59
N PRO A 170 -11.14 2.87 -12.20
CA PRO A 170 -10.15 3.78 -11.65
C PRO A 170 -10.54 4.18 -10.22
N VAL A 171 -9.60 4.08 -9.29
CA VAL A 171 -9.77 4.55 -7.92
C VAL A 171 -8.83 5.71 -7.65
N THR A 172 -9.24 6.59 -6.74
CA THR A 172 -8.42 7.70 -6.27
C THR A 172 -8.23 7.59 -4.76
N LEU A 173 -7.12 8.08 -4.28
CA LEU A 173 -6.89 8.22 -2.86
C LEU A 173 -7.87 9.26 -2.29
N ARG A 174 -8.59 8.88 -1.24
CA ARG A 174 -9.53 9.75 -0.53
C ARG A 174 -9.07 9.94 0.90
N GLU A 175 -9.26 11.13 1.42
CA GLU A 175 -9.00 11.40 2.84
C GLU A 175 -9.79 10.41 3.70
N ILE A 176 -9.12 9.82 4.70
CA ILE A 176 -9.75 8.82 5.59
C ILE A 176 -10.76 9.46 6.54
N PHE A 177 -10.45 10.69 7.00
CA PHE A 177 -11.33 11.55 7.77
C PHE A 177 -11.02 13.00 7.44
N PRO A 178 -11.97 13.92 7.48
CA PRO A 178 -11.75 15.33 7.21
C PRO A 178 -10.61 15.91 8.05
N GLY A 179 -9.60 16.49 7.41
CA GLY A 179 -8.45 17.09 8.07
C GLY A 179 -7.38 16.11 8.59
N ALA A 180 -7.48 14.82 8.29
CA ALA A 180 -6.50 13.83 8.71
C ALA A 180 -5.15 13.95 7.99
N GLY A 181 -5.13 14.56 6.80
CA GLY A 181 -3.96 14.60 5.93
C GLY A 181 -3.47 13.22 5.47
N LEU A 182 -4.23 12.18 5.75
CA LEU A 182 -3.97 10.80 5.34
C LEU A 182 -5.07 10.34 4.40
N THR A 183 -4.69 9.62 3.37
CA THR A 183 -5.60 9.14 2.34
C THR A 183 -5.51 7.63 2.19
N SER A 184 -6.57 7.00 1.69
CA SER A 184 -6.54 5.58 1.32
C SER A 184 -7.44 5.27 0.14
N ALA A 185 -7.17 4.14 -0.50
CA ALA A 185 -8.02 3.50 -1.49
C ALA A 185 -7.85 1.99 -1.42
N VAL A 186 -8.89 1.27 -1.82
CA VAL A 186 -8.83 -0.19 -2.04
C VAL A 186 -9.00 -0.40 -3.54
N PRO A 187 -7.90 -0.44 -4.30
CA PRO A 187 -7.95 -0.76 -5.71
C PRO A 187 -8.27 -2.24 -5.92
N GLY A 188 -8.82 -2.60 -7.06
CA GLY A 188 -8.97 -3.99 -7.44
C GLY A 188 -7.61 -4.69 -7.46
N GLY A 189 -7.52 -5.79 -6.73
CA GLY A 189 -6.36 -6.69 -6.73
C GLY A 189 -6.66 -8.00 -7.47
N PRO A 190 -5.71 -8.92 -7.49
CA PRO A 190 -5.98 -10.28 -7.97
C PRO A 190 -7.05 -10.95 -7.11
N GLU A 191 -7.83 -11.83 -7.72
CA GLU A 191 -8.81 -12.62 -6.99
C GLU A 191 -8.16 -13.34 -5.80
N GLY A 192 -8.85 -13.37 -4.68
CA GLY A 192 -8.35 -14.00 -3.46
C GLY A 192 -7.41 -13.14 -2.62
N TYR A 193 -7.27 -11.84 -2.91
CA TYR A 193 -6.45 -10.92 -2.10
C TYR A 193 -7.23 -9.66 -1.72
N VAL A 194 -6.87 -9.08 -0.57
CA VAL A 194 -7.28 -7.74 -0.15
C VAL A 194 -6.07 -6.83 -0.28
N LEU A 195 -6.20 -5.76 -1.07
CA LEU A 195 -5.14 -4.79 -1.35
C LEU A 195 -5.58 -3.41 -0.87
N CYS A 196 -4.75 -2.75 -0.08
CA CYS A 196 -4.96 -1.37 0.33
C CYS A 196 -3.75 -0.50 -0.02
N VAL A 197 -4.02 0.71 -0.47
CA VAL A 197 -3.03 1.76 -0.71
C VAL A 197 -3.36 2.95 0.17
N ALA A 198 -2.37 3.52 0.80
CA ALA A 198 -2.50 4.73 1.61
C ALA A 198 -1.49 5.79 1.18
N GLY A 199 -1.83 7.04 1.41
CA GLY A 199 -0.98 8.18 1.12
C GLY A 199 -0.90 9.16 2.28
N GLY A 200 0.22 9.88 2.36
CA GLY A 200 0.43 11.00 3.25
C GLY A 200 -0.14 12.31 2.69
N PRO A 201 0.17 13.46 3.34
CA PRO A 201 -0.28 14.77 2.88
C PRO A 201 0.08 15.05 1.42
N GLY A 202 -0.84 15.68 0.70
CA GLY A 202 -0.66 16.02 -0.72
C GLY A 202 -0.96 14.89 -1.71
N THR A 203 -1.50 13.76 -1.23
CA THR A 203 -1.90 12.64 -2.11
C THR A 203 -3.41 12.56 -2.34
N GLU A 204 -4.20 13.46 -1.74
CA GLU A 204 -5.64 13.47 -1.94
C GLU A 204 -6.00 13.64 -3.43
N GLY A 205 -6.97 12.86 -3.89
CA GLY A 205 -7.40 12.85 -5.29
C GLY A 205 -6.39 12.19 -6.25
N ALA A 206 -5.23 11.71 -5.75
CA ALA A 206 -4.26 11.04 -6.61
C ALA A 206 -4.86 9.75 -7.21
N PRO A 207 -4.81 9.58 -8.53
CA PRO A 207 -5.23 8.34 -9.17
C PRO A 207 -4.30 7.20 -8.78
N VAL A 208 -4.89 6.02 -8.59
CA VAL A 208 -4.18 4.77 -8.31
C VAL A 208 -4.34 3.84 -9.51
N SER A 209 -3.24 3.49 -10.13
CA SER A 209 -3.17 2.48 -11.19
C SER A 209 -2.60 1.19 -10.65
N VAL A 210 -3.16 0.06 -11.05
CA VAL A 210 -2.67 -1.28 -10.67
C VAL A 210 -2.23 -2.03 -11.92
N THR A 211 -1.00 -2.48 -11.93
CA THR A 211 -0.39 -3.25 -13.02
C THR A 211 0.06 -4.61 -12.49
N GLN A 212 -0.42 -5.68 -13.10
CA GLN A 212 0.10 -7.02 -12.86
C GLN A 212 1.22 -7.27 -13.88
N VAL A 213 2.34 -7.78 -13.40
CA VAL A 213 3.50 -8.11 -14.24
C VAL A 213 3.96 -9.52 -13.97
N ASP A 214 4.57 -10.12 -14.96
CA ASP A 214 5.23 -11.42 -14.80
C ASP A 214 6.38 -11.31 -13.82
N GLY A 215 6.56 -12.36 -13.01
CA GLY A 215 7.56 -12.43 -11.97
C GLY A 215 9.01 -12.57 -12.47
#